data_8646572f61e02c0a2680e0defe00dd7b
#
_entry.id   8646572f61e02c0a2680e0defe00dd7b
#
_cell.length_a   1.000
_cell.length_b   1.000
_cell.length_c   1.000
_cell.angle_alpha   90.00
_cell.angle_beta   90.00
_cell.angle_gamma   90.00
#
_symmetry.space_group_name_H-M   'P 1'
#
loop_
_entity.id
_entity.type
_entity.pdbx_description
1 polymer ?
#
loop_
_entity_poly.entity_id
_entity_poly.type
_entity_poly.pdbx_seq_one_letter_code
_entity_poly.pdbx_strand_id
1 'polypeptide(L)'
;IAGREFELAEVKLLIDAVQSAKFITQKKSKILIAKVKNFVSEYQAKQLQRQIFINDRVKTMNESVYYNVDDIHTAINKNKKIKFKYYKWDIDKKLVARHGGSFFTVSPWALLWDDENYYMVAFDDWDHKIKHYRVDKMMNICICEEERAGKEEFKNFDMAKYSKATFGMYHGDKKKVCIRFANHMCG
;
A
#
# COMPACT_ATOMS: atom_id res chain seq x y z
N ILE A 1 -36.71 -12.43 8.26
CA ILE A 1 -35.83 -12.22 7.07
C ILE A 1 -34.77 -11.27 7.58
N ALA A 2 -33.59 -11.81 7.93
CA ALA A 2 -32.46 -11.00 8.30
C ALA A 2 -32.16 -10.04 7.12
N GLY A 3 -32.14 -8.74 7.38
CA GLY A 3 -31.85 -7.74 6.37
C GLY A 3 -30.49 -8.06 5.76
N ARG A 4 -30.41 -8.05 4.43
CA ARG A 4 -29.14 -8.20 3.75
C ARG A 4 -28.31 -6.95 4.03
N GLU A 5 -27.10 -7.14 4.56
CA GLU A 5 -26.18 -6.03 4.84
C GLU A 5 -25.70 -5.33 3.55
N PHE A 6 -25.72 -6.02 2.39
CA PHE A 6 -25.25 -5.51 1.12
C PHE A 6 -26.21 -5.79 -0.04
N GLU A 7 -26.38 -4.81 -0.90
CA GLU A 7 -27.07 -4.98 -2.19
C GLU A 7 -26.14 -5.66 -3.22
N LEU A 8 -26.76 -6.30 -4.23
CA LEU A 8 -25.99 -6.97 -5.29
C LEU A 8 -25.04 -6.01 -6.04
N ALA A 9 -25.45 -4.75 -6.22
CA ALA A 9 -24.63 -3.73 -6.86
C ALA A 9 -23.39 -3.38 -6.03
N GLU A 10 -23.53 -3.28 -4.71
CA GLU A 10 -22.43 -3.02 -3.78
C GLU A 10 -21.42 -4.17 -3.76
N VAL A 11 -21.92 -5.41 -3.74
CA VAL A 11 -21.06 -6.60 -3.82
C VAL A 11 -20.29 -6.65 -5.13
N LYS A 12 -20.90 -6.23 -6.25
CA LYS A 12 -20.20 -6.09 -7.53
C LYS A 12 -19.05 -5.10 -7.45
N LEU A 13 -19.27 -3.91 -6.88
CA LEU A 13 -18.23 -2.90 -6.68
C LEU A 13 -17.09 -3.40 -5.79
N LEU A 14 -17.40 -4.11 -4.70
CA LEU A 14 -16.38 -4.70 -3.83
C LEU A 14 -15.53 -5.74 -4.56
N ILE A 15 -16.14 -6.58 -5.38
CA ILE A 15 -15.43 -7.57 -6.21
C ILE A 15 -14.50 -6.87 -7.20
N ASP A 16 -14.97 -5.81 -7.87
CA ASP A 16 -14.16 -5.06 -8.82
C ASP A 16 -12.99 -4.36 -8.14
N ALA A 17 -13.21 -3.77 -6.97
CA ALA A 17 -12.16 -3.14 -6.18
C ALA A 17 -11.07 -4.15 -5.78
N VAL A 18 -11.45 -5.34 -5.30
CA VAL A 18 -10.50 -6.41 -4.97
C VAL A 18 -9.77 -6.93 -6.21
N GLN A 19 -10.47 -7.07 -7.33
CA GLN A 19 -9.89 -7.58 -8.57
C GLN A 19 -8.90 -6.59 -9.18
N SER A 20 -9.20 -5.29 -9.13
CA SER A 20 -8.35 -4.23 -9.66
C SER A 20 -7.15 -3.89 -8.77
N ALA A 21 -7.17 -4.19 -7.49
CA ALA A 21 -6.12 -3.84 -6.55
C ALA A 21 -4.77 -4.48 -6.90
N LYS A 22 -3.72 -3.66 -7.13
CA LYS A 22 -2.36 -4.12 -7.43
C LYS A 22 -1.62 -4.63 -6.20
N PHE A 23 -1.94 -4.11 -5.03
CA PHE A 23 -1.23 -4.40 -3.76
C PHE A 23 -1.59 -5.75 -3.13
N ILE A 24 -2.57 -6.47 -3.67
CA ILE A 24 -2.92 -7.83 -3.24
C ILE A 24 -2.54 -8.85 -4.31
N THR A 25 -2.08 -10.02 -3.90
CA THR A 25 -1.73 -11.09 -4.84
C THR A 25 -2.96 -11.65 -5.55
N GLN A 26 -2.75 -12.28 -6.69
CA GLN A 26 -3.83 -12.96 -7.42
C GLN A 26 -4.52 -14.03 -6.58
N LYS A 27 -3.75 -14.80 -5.80
CA LYS A 27 -4.26 -15.82 -4.89
C LYS A 27 -5.15 -15.22 -3.82
N LYS A 28 -4.69 -14.15 -3.15
CA LYS A 28 -5.46 -13.46 -2.10
C LYS A 28 -6.72 -12.82 -2.65
N SER A 29 -6.66 -12.23 -3.85
CA SER A 29 -7.84 -11.68 -4.53
C SER A 29 -8.93 -12.74 -4.73
N LYS A 30 -8.56 -13.93 -5.23
CA LYS A 30 -9.52 -15.05 -5.40
C LYS A 30 -10.19 -15.44 -4.08
N ILE A 31 -9.41 -15.54 -3.00
CA ILE A 31 -9.93 -15.88 -1.66
C ILE A 31 -10.89 -14.79 -1.15
N LEU A 32 -10.53 -13.51 -1.28
CA LEU A 32 -11.37 -12.39 -0.84
C LEU A 32 -12.67 -12.33 -1.64
N ILE A 33 -12.61 -12.49 -2.97
CA ILE A 33 -13.79 -12.51 -3.84
C ILE A 33 -14.73 -13.64 -3.44
N ALA A 34 -14.20 -14.84 -3.14
CA ALA A 34 -15.01 -15.95 -2.67
C ALA A 34 -15.73 -15.62 -1.36
N LYS A 35 -15.06 -14.94 -0.42
CA LYS A 35 -15.68 -14.50 0.84
C LYS A 35 -16.75 -13.41 0.62
N VAL A 36 -16.47 -12.44 -0.25
CA VAL A 36 -17.42 -11.34 -0.57
C VAL A 36 -18.68 -11.87 -1.24
N LYS A 37 -18.59 -12.93 -2.04
CA LYS A 37 -19.76 -13.60 -2.64
C LYS A 37 -20.73 -14.17 -1.61
N ASN A 38 -20.28 -14.49 -0.41
CA ASN A 38 -21.13 -15.00 0.66
C ASN A 38 -22.07 -13.94 1.27
N PHE A 39 -21.87 -12.65 0.95
CA PHE A 39 -22.77 -11.57 1.39
C PHE A 39 -24.10 -11.52 0.61
N VAL A 40 -24.20 -12.27 -0.47
CA VAL A 40 -25.42 -12.37 -1.30
C VAL A 40 -25.94 -13.80 -1.35
N SER A 41 -27.18 -14.01 -1.84
CA SER A 41 -27.73 -15.35 -2.01
C SER A 41 -26.94 -16.15 -3.06
N GLU A 42 -27.00 -17.48 -2.97
CA GLU A 42 -26.37 -18.38 -3.97
C GLU A 42 -26.83 -18.08 -5.42
N TYR A 43 -28.09 -17.74 -5.60
CA TYR A 43 -28.63 -17.36 -6.89
C TYR A 43 -27.96 -16.10 -7.43
N GLN A 44 -27.83 -15.07 -6.59
CA GLN A 44 -27.13 -13.83 -6.95
C GLN A 44 -25.63 -14.03 -7.12
N ALA A 45 -24.99 -14.88 -6.29
CA ALA A 45 -23.57 -15.21 -6.42
C ALA A 45 -23.24 -15.85 -7.78
N LYS A 46 -24.15 -16.66 -8.36
CA LYS A 46 -24.01 -17.20 -9.72
C LYS A 46 -24.04 -16.12 -10.81
N GLN A 47 -24.79 -15.03 -10.59
CA GLN A 47 -24.85 -13.88 -11.51
C GLN A 47 -23.59 -12.98 -11.42
N LEU A 48 -22.73 -13.19 -10.41
CA LEU A 48 -21.48 -12.44 -10.23
C LEU A 48 -20.32 -12.96 -11.11
N GLN A 49 -20.61 -13.83 -12.09
CA GLN A 49 -19.65 -14.13 -13.16
C GLN A 49 -19.53 -12.89 -14.05
N ARG A 50 -18.42 -12.15 -13.89
CA ARG A 50 -18.23 -10.87 -14.55
C ARG A 50 -17.39 -11.00 -15.79
N GLN A 51 -17.75 -10.21 -16.80
CA GLN A 51 -17.03 -10.04 -18.05
C GLN A 51 -16.09 -8.82 -18.03
N ILE A 52 -15.73 -8.31 -16.86
CA ILE A 52 -14.77 -7.21 -16.79
C ILE A 52 -13.38 -7.80 -16.92
N PHE A 53 -12.76 -7.53 -18.05
CA PHE A 53 -11.36 -7.82 -18.29
C PHE A 53 -10.53 -6.65 -17.76
N ILE A 54 -9.70 -6.92 -16.76
CA ILE A 54 -8.71 -5.96 -16.29
C ILE A 54 -7.42 -6.28 -17.03
N ASN A 55 -7.13 -5.50 -18.06
CA ASN A 55 -5.91 -5.67 -18.86
C ASN A 55 -4.68 -5.38 -18.01
N ASP A 56 -3.67 -6.26 -18.11
CA ASP A 56 -2.25 -6.08 -17.73
C ASP A 56 -1.97 -5.51 -16.32
N ARG A 57 -2.85 -5.76 -15.35
CA ARG A 57 -2.55 -5.39 -13.97
C ARG A 57 -1.61 -6.40 -13.31
N VAL A 58 -0.34 -6.05 -13.29
CA VAL A 58 0.66 -6.82 -12.52
C VAL A 58 0.38 -6.63 -11.03
N LYS A 59 -0.10 -7.70 -10.40
CA LYS A 59 -0.31 -7.75 -8.94
C LYS A 59 1.00 -8.02 -8.22
N THR A 60 1.09 -7.57 -6.96
CA THR A 60 2.23 -7.92 -6.11
C THR A 60 2.36 -9.44 -5.95
N MET A 61 3.57 -9.91 -5.81
CA MET A 61 3.86 -11.31 -5.45
C MET A 61 4.04 -11.51 -3.94
N ASN A 62 4.03 -10.43 -3.16
CA ASN A 62 4.20 -10.50 -1.71
C ASN A 62 2.86 -10.86 -1.02
N GLU A 63 2.74 -12.10 -0.59
CA GLU A 63 1.55 -12.61 0.12
C GLU A 63 1.34 -11.96 1.50
N SER A 64 2.37 -11.31 2.06
CA SER A 64 2.32 -10.72 3.40
C SER A 64 1.85 -9.27 3.43
N VAL A 65 1.60 -8.62 2.27
CA VAL A 65 1.34 -7.16 2.22
C VAL A 65 0.22 -6.72 3.17
N TYR A 66 -0.88 -7.44 3.23
CA TYR A 66 -2.00 -7.06 4.10
C TYR A 66 -1.70 -7.29 5.59
N TYR A 67 -0.87 -8.29 5.94
CA TYR A 67 -0.36 -8.43 7.30
C TYR A 67 0.63 -7.34 7.63
N ASN A 68 1.51 -7.00 6.69
CA ASN A 68 2.45 -5.90 6.85
C ASN A 68 1.73 -4.58 7.15
N VAL A 69 0.62 -4.30 6.47
CA VAL A 69 -0.22 -3.11 6.74
C VAL A 69 -0.79 -3.15 8.15
N ASP A 70 -1.31 -4.30 8.59
CA ASP A 70 -1.88 -4.49 9.93
C ASP A 70 -0.82 -4.34 11.03
N ASP A 71 0.35 -4.95 10.85
CA ASP A 71 1.50 -4.83 11.76
C ASP A 71 1.95 -3.37 11.90
N ILE A 72 2.02 -2.62 10.79
CA ILE A 72 2.40 -1.21 10.80
C ILE A 72 1.35 -0.38 11.56
N HIS A 73 0.06 -0.59 11.31
CA HIS A 73 -1.01 0.06 12.07
C HIS A 73 -0.92 -0.26 13.56
N THR A 74 -0.68 -1.51 13.90
CA THR A 74 -0.51 -1.95 15.29
C THR A 74 0.68 -1.27 15.96
N ALA A 75 1.81 -1.17 15.28
CA ALA A 75 3.00 -0.48 15.77
C ALA A 75 2.74 1.01 15.99
N ILE A 76 2.05 1.68 15.06
CA ILE A 76 1.66 3.08 15.18
C ILE A 76 0.76 3.28 16.40
N ASN A 77 -0.26 2.45 16.57
CA ASN A 77 -1.20 2.55 17.71
C ASN A 77 -0.54 2.27 19.05
N LYS A 78 0.41 1.36 19.09
CA LYS A 78 1.17 1.01 20.31
C LYS A 78 2.36 1.93 20.57
N ASN A 79 2.61 2.94 19.75
CA ASN A 79 3.78 3.82 19.84
C ASN A 79 5.12 3.09 19.79
N LYS A 80 5.25 2.07 18.93
CA LYS A 80 6.42 1.19 18.86
C LYS A 80 7.17 1.32 17.54
N LYS A 81 8.51 1.11 17.59
CA LYS A 81 9.33 0.93 16.39
C LYS A 81 9.05 -0.40 15.74
N ILE A 82 9.42 -0.50 14.47
CA ILE A 82 9.41 -1.77 13.73
C ILE A 82 10.77 -2.05 13.12
N LYS A 83 11.06 -3.33 12.92
CA LYS A 83 12.20 -3.80 12.13
C LYS A 83 11.70 -4.66 10.98
N PHE A 84 12.33 -4.54 9.82
CA PHE A 84 11.95 -5.29 8.61
C PHE A 84 13.14 -5.40 7.66
N LYS A 85 13.06 -6.37 6.71
CA LYS A 85 13.96 -6.44 5.57
C LYS A 85 13.32 -5.73 4.38
N TYR A 86 14.12 -4.92 3.65
CA TYR A 86 13.63 -4.16 2.51
C TYR A 86 14.25 -4.66 1.21
N TYR A 87 13.42 -4.85 0.19
CA TYR A 87 13.79 -5.43 -1.08
C TYR A 87 13.65 -4.43 -2.23
N LYS A 88 14.39 -4.66 -3.31
CA LYS A 88 14.26 -3.95 -4.59
C LYS A 88 14.26 -4.97 -5.72
N TRP A 89 13.64 -4.60 -6.83
CA TRP A 89 13.81 -5.34 -8.08
C TRP A 89 15.15 -5.00 -8.69
N ASP A 90 15.87 -5.99 -9.19
CA ASP A 90 17.03 -5.80 -10.06
C ASP A 90 16.61 -5.71 -11.54
N ILE A 91 17.59 -5.58 -12.42
CA ILE A 91 17.39 -5.54 -13.88
C ILE A 91 16.84 -6.85 -14.44
N ASP A 92 17.10 -7.97 -13.77
CA ASP A 92 16.62 -9.32 -14.13
C ASP A 92 15.25 -9.63 -13.54
N LYS A 93 14.56 -8.62 -12.98
CA LYS A 93 13.27 -8.77 -12.26
C LYS A 93 13.31 -9.76 -11.10
N LYS A 94 14.45 -9.86 -10.41
CA LYS A 94 14.60 -10.61 -9.17
C LYS A 94 14.52 -9.69 -7.97
N LEU A 95 13.90 -10.16 -6.89
CA LEU A 95 13.87 -9.44 -5.62
C LEU A 95 15.21 -9.61 -4.90
N VAL A 96 15.93 -8.51 -4.74
CA VAL A 96 17.22 -8.47 -4.06
C VAL A 96 17.08 -7.66 -2.77
N ALA A 97 17.56 -8.21 -1.66
CA ALA A 97 17.56 -7.52 -0.38
C ALA A 97 18.50 -6.30 -0.42
N ARG A 98 18.04 -5.17 0.09
CA ARG A 98 18.88 -3.98 0.27
C ARG A 98 19.79 -4.17 1.50
N HIS A 99 20.90 -3.46 1.53
CA HIS A 99 21.90 -3.50 2.62
C HIS A 99 22.32 -4.93 3.02
N GLY A 100 22.55 -5.80 2.02
CA GLY A 100 22.99 -7.17 2.26
C GLY A 100 21.98 -8.03 3.05
N GLY A 101 20.70 -7.63 3.11
CA GLY A 101 19.66 -8.34 3.86
C GLY A 101 19.59 -7.98 5.36
N SER A 102 20.30 -6.94 5.79
CA SER A 102 20.19 -6.42 7.14
C SER A 102 18.79 -5.85 7.41
N PHE A 103 18.39 -5.86 8.69
CA PHE A 103 17.15 -5.25 9.12
C PHE A 103 17.25 -3.72 9.13
N PHE A 104 16.20 -3.06 8.66
CA PHE A 104 15.94 -1.66 8.89
C PHE A 104 15.13 -1.54 10.18
N THR A 105 15.51 -0.67 11.10
CA THR A 105 14.73 -0.33 12.30
C THR A 105 14.32 1.12 12.20
N VAL A 106 13.02 1.37 12.23
CA VAL A 106 12.47 2.73 12.04
C VAL A 106 11.24 2.96 12.91
N SER A 107 10.88 4.21 13.07
CA SER A 107 9.70 4.67 13.82
C SER A 107 8.55 4.97 12.84
N PRO A 108 7.54 4.09 12.65
CA PRO A 108 6.43 4.30 11.72
C PRO A 108 5.49 5.38 12.24
N TRP A 109 5.12 6.35 11.40
CA TRP A 109 4.24 7.45 11.79
C TRP A 109 2.92 7.47 11.03
N ALA A 110 2.94 7.08 9.74
CA ALA A 110 1.74 7.05 8.92
C ALA A 110 1.82 6.00 7.82
N LEU A 111 0.65 5.61 7.33
CA LEU A 111 0.50 4.92 6.05
C LEU A 111 -0.14 5.87 5.05
N LEU A 112 0.44 5.95 3.86
CA LEU A 112 -0.09 6.67 2.71
C LEU A 112 -0.54 5.68 1.65
N TRP A 113 -1.62 6.03 0.98
CA TRP A 113 -2.06 5.35 -0.23
C TRP A 113 -1.75 6.24 -1.43
N ASP A 114 -0.88 5.77 -2.33
CA ASP A 114 -0.51 6.48 -3.55
C ASP A 114 -0.26 5.49 -4.69
N ASP A 115 -0.72 5.80 -5.90
CA ASP A 115 -0.63 4.95 -7.10
C ASP A 115 -0.92 3.46 -6.81
N GLU A 116 -2.02 3.18 -6.12
CA GLU A 116 -2.48 1.84 -5.76
C GLU A 116 -1.48 1.02 -4.91
N ASN A 117 -0.60 1.68 -4.17
CA ASN A 117 0.34 1.08 -3.24
C ASN A 117 0.26 1.72 -1.85
N TYR A 118 0.53 0.93 -0.83
CA TYR A 118 0.78 1.46 0.51
C TYR A 118 2.23 1.88 0.66
N TYR A 119 2.40 3.07 1.24
CA TYR A 119 3.70 3.60 1.64
C TYR A 119 3.67 3.89 3.14
N MET A 120 4.62 3.33 3.85
CA MET A 120 4.86 3.67 5.24
C MET A 120 5.76 4.90 5.30
N VAL A 121 5.32 5.96 5.96
CA VAL A 121 6.15 7.12 6.31
C VAL A 121 6.70 6.90 7.70
N ALA A 122 8.01 6.95 7.85
CA ALA A 122 8.69 6.65 9.10
C ALA A 122 9.87 7.58 9.33
N PHE A 123 10.20 7.79 10.60
CA PHE A 123 11.43 8.44 11.01
C PHE A 123 12.53 7.38 11.14
N ASP A 124 13.66 7.65 10.51
CA ASP A 124 14.86 6.82 10.57
C ASP A 124 15.84 7.45 11.55
N ASP A 125 16.07 6.79 12.68
CA ASP A 125 16.94 7.30 13.74
C ASP A 125 18.41 7.39 13.32
N TRP A 126 18.83 6.56 12.37
CA TRP A 126 20.21 6.57 11.89
C TRP A 126 20.54 7.83 11.08
N ASP A 127 19.67 8.16 10.13
CA ASP A 127 19.87 9.33 9.26
C ASP A 127 19.20 10.60 9.81
N HIS A 128 18.45 10.51 10.91
CA HIS A 128 17.60 11.59 11.45
C HIS A 128 16.70 12.22 10.39
N LYS A 129 16.08 11.38 9.54
CA LYS A 129 15.25 11.82 8.41
C LYS A 129 13.92 11.07 8.34
N ILE A 130 12.91 11.77 7.83
CA ILE A 130 11.66 11.15 7.41
C ILE A 130 11.90 10.45 6.09
N LYS A 131 11.58 9.16 6.05
CA LYS A 131 11.66 8.30 4.87
C LYS A 131 10.32 7.64 4.60
N HIS A 132 10.13 7.18 3.37
CA HIS A 132 8.98 6.36 3.03
C HIS A 132 9.42 5.03 2.41
N TYR A 133 8.63 4.00 2.69
CA TYR A 133 8.91 2.63 2.28
C TYR A 133 7.65 2.03 1.66
N ARG A 134 7.76 1.47 0.48
CA ARG A 134 6.66 0.70 -0.12
C ARG A 134 6.44 -0.58 0.67
N VAL A 135 5.21 -0.79 1.14
CA VAL A 135 4.88 -1.92 2.02
C VAL A 135 4.98 -3.27 1.32
N ASP A 136 4.73 -3.33 0.02
CA ASP A 136 4.88 -4.55 -0.79
C ASP A 136 6.34 -5.04 -0.93
N LYS A 137 7.31 -4.15 -0.65
CA LYS A 137 8.75 -4.46 -0.66
C LYS A 137 9.31 -4.78 0.72
N MET A 138 8.47 -4.75 1.75
CA MET A 138 8.85 -5.05 3.12
C MET A 138 8.57 -6.53 3.42
N MET A 139 9.51 -7.19 4.09
CA MET A 139 9.37 -8.57 4.54
C MET A 139 9.87 -8.72 5.97
N ASN A 140 9.34 -9.73 6.67
CA ASN A 140 9.73 -10.06 8.04
C ASN A 140 9.57 -8.87 8.99
N ILE A 141 8.42 -8.21 8.94
CA ILE A 141 8.11 -7.12 9.87
C ILE A 141 7.97 -7.69 11.29
N CYS A 142 8.64 -7.03 12.23
CA CYS A 142 8.49 -7.31 13.66
C CYS A 142 8.32 -5.98 14.39
N ILE A 143 7.36 -5.92 15.32
CA ILE A 143 7.19 -4.79 16.22
C ILE A 143 8.25 -4.90 17.33
N CYS A 144 8.97 -3.81 17.58
CA CYS A 144 9.99 -3.75 18.62
C CYS A 144 9.39 -3.35 19.97
N GLU A 145 10.15 -3.54 21.04
CA GLU A 145 9.75 -3.05 22.36
C GLU A 145 10.03 -1.55 22.54
N GLU A 146 10.95 -1.01 21.74
CA GLU A 146 11.33 0.40 21.81
C GLU A 146 10.20 1.31 21.31
N GLU A 147 10.05 2.46 21.98
CA GLU A 147 9.12 3.50 21.57
C GLU A 147 9.60 4.22 20.31
N ARG A 148 8.64 4.78 19.56
CA ARG A 148 8.94 5.57 18.37
C ARG A 148 9.70 6.85 18.72
N ALA A 149 10.65 7.20 17.87
CA ALA A 149 11.32 8.50 17.84
C ALA A 149 10.74 9.39 16.73
N GLY A 150 11.21 10.64 16.62
CA GLY A 150 10.83 11.57 15.56
C GLY A 150 9.49 12.28 15.78
N LYS A 151 9.03 12.40 17.04
CA LYS A 151 7.75 13.06 17.35
C LYS A 151 7.77 14.55 16.98
N GLU A 152 8.87 15.24 17.22
CA GLU A 152 8.97 16.67 16.92
C GLU A 152 9.03 16.93 15.41
N GLU A 153 9.70 16.05 14.66
CA GLU A 153 9.77 16.10 13.20
C GLU A 153 8.40 15.92 12.55
N PHE A 154 7.53 15.12 13.18
CA PHE A 154 6.16 14.89 12.69
C PHE A 154 5.13 15.88 13.22
N LYS A 155 5.40 16.65 14.27
CA LYS A 155 4.45 17.61 14.86
C LYS A 155 3.95 18.65 13.87
N ASN A 156 4.84 19.11 12.98
CA ASN A 156 4.55 20.10 11.93
C ASN A 156 4.59 19.48 10.52
N PHE A 157 4.57 18.17 10.43
CA PHE A 157 4.68 17.47 9.15
C PHE A 157 3.33 17.44 8.43
N ASP A 158 3.24 18.19 7.34
CA ASP A 158 2.05 18.22 6.47
C ASP A 158 2.09 17.05 5.49
N MET A 159 1.35 15.98 5.83
CA MET A 159 1.26 14.77 5.04
C MET A 159 0.68 15.02 3.64
N ALA A 160 -0.32 15.91 3.51
CA ALA A 160 -0.93 16.24 2.23
C ALA A 160 0.06 16.98 1.32
N LYS A 161 0.83 17.91 1.89
CA LYS A 161 1.89 18.62 1.17
C LYS A 161 3.04 17.68 0.77
N TYR A 162 3.38 16.75 1.65
CA TYR A 162 4.41 15.74 1.39
C TYR A 162 4.01 14.82 0.23
N SER A 163 2.82 14.26 0.26
CA SER A 163 2.30 13.39 -0.80
C SER A 163 2.25 14.10 -2.16
N LYS A 164 1.73 15.35 -2.19
CA LYS A 164 1.69 16.16 -3.42
C LYS A 164 3.06 16.57 -3.97
N ALA A 165 4.07 16.65 -3.09
CA ALA A 165 5.42 17.07 -3.46
C ALA A 165 6.30 15.91 -3.94
N THR A 166 5.83 14.68 -3.76
CA THR A 166 6.62 13.48 -4.01
C THR A 166 5.95 12.68 -5.13
N PHE A 167 6.33 12.93 -6.39
CA PHE A 167 5.78 12.21 -7.54
C PHE A 167 6.20 10.75 -7.49
N GLY A 168 5.21 9.83 -7.48
CA GLY A 168 5.45 8.38 -7.34
C GLY A 168 6.28 8.03 -6.10
N MET A 169 6.23 8.86 -5.06
CA MET A 169 7.01 8.74 -3.82
C MET A 169 8.54 8.75 -4.02
N TYR A 170 9.03 9.37 -5.09
CA TYR A 170 10.45 9.67 -5.26
C TYR A 170 10.79 11.05 -4.69
N HIS A 171 11.86 11.12 -3.90
CA HIS A 171 12.36 12.36 -3.32
C HIS A 171 13.31 13.07 -4.31
N GLY A 172 13.19 14.39 -4.42
CA GLY A 172 14.06 15.22 -5.25
C GLY A 172 13.84 16.70 -4.99
N ASP A 173 14.71 17.54 -5.54
CA ASP A 173 14.58 18.98 -5.47
C ASP A 173 13.37 19.48 -6.27
N LYS A 174 12.59 20.37 -5.68
CA LYS A 174 11.45 20.98 -6.36
C LYS A 174 11.94 21.95 -7.41
N LYS A 175 11.54 21.73 -8.66
CA LYS A 175 11.79 22.67 -9.77
C LYS A 175 10.44 23.10 -10.37
N LYS A 176 10.29 24.40 -10.61
CA LYS A 176 9.15 24.92 -11.35
C LYS A 176 9.39 24.69 -12.83
N VAL A 177 8.53 23.88 -13.45
CA VAL A 177 8.56 23.61 -14.90
C VAL A 177 7.33 24.24 -15.52
N CYS A 178 7.50 25.00 -16.62
CA CYS A 178 6.43 25.53 -17.43
C CYS A 178 6.39 24.77 -18.75
N ILE A 179 5.27 24.08 -19.03
CA ILE A 179 5.11 23.31 -20.26
C ILE A 179 3.99 23.96 -21.06
N ARG A 180 4.25 24.23 -22.35
CA ARG A 180 3.24 24.76 -23.29
C ARG A 180 2.72 23.59 -24.12
N PHE A 181 1.42 23.40 -24.10
CA PHE A 181 0.73 22.41 -24.91
C PHE A 181 -0.05 23.07 -26.04
N ALA A 182 -0.22 22.37 -27.16
CA ALA A 182 -1.19 22.74 -28.18
C ALA A 182 -2.62 22.51 -27.65
N ASN A 183 -3.58 23.35 -28.02
CA ASN A 183 -4.93 23.32 -27.43
C ASN A 183 -5.64 21.95 -27.61
N HIS A 184 -5.36 21.22 -28.68
CA HIS A 184 -5.96 19.88 -28.90
C HIS A 184 -5.40 18.78 -27.98
N MET A 185 -4.35 19.06 -27.20
CA MET A 185 -3.77 18.13 -26.22
C MET A 185 -4.29 18.37 -24.79
N CYS A 186 -5.14 19.40 -24.61
CA CYS A 186 -5.82 19.67 -23.35
C CYS A 186 -7.16 18.91 -23.37
N GLY A 187 -7.13 17.63 -22.94
CA GLY A 187 -8.30 16.78 -22.85
C GLY A 187 -8.62 16.39 -21.42
#